data_293390ad6f418b89be7f38853bcb5f87
#
_entry.id   293390ad6f418b89be7f38853bcb5f87
#
_cell.length_a   1.000
_cell.length_b   1.000
_cell.length_c   1.000
_cell.angle_alpha   90.00
_cell.angle_beta   90.00
_cell.angle_gamma   90.00
#
_symmetry.space_group_name_H-M   'P 1'
#
loop_
_entity.id
_entity.type
_entity.pdbx_description
1 polymer ?
#
loop_
_entity_poly.entity_id
_entity_poly.type
_entity_poly.pdbx_seq_one_letter_code
_entity_poly.pdbx_strand_id
1 'polypeptide(L)'
;MRKWKKILIGLFFTFLITFVIAGGIFYNMLSSSLPQYSGEISSSKINSNIESYRDSFAVPYIIAQSDEDAAFALGYLHAQERLFTMDLIRRAGEGRLAEILGEKAIPFDKMFRTVGIKRNIVKNLNKYDPTVMKILQSYSDGVNAYLKEREGNYAIEFDVLGYQPEKW
;
A
#
# COMPACT_ATOMS: atom_id res chain seq x y z
N MET A 1 -28.84 22.56 42.96
CA MET A 1 -29.32 21.66 41.89
C MET A 1 -29.27 22.29 40.48
N ARG A 2 -29.63 23.58 40.28
CA ARG A 2 -29.71 24.22 38.93
C ARG A 2 -28.38 24.43 38.25
N LYS A 3 -27.27 24.72 38.98
CA LYS A 3 -25.91 24.92 38.41
C LYS A 3 -25.30 23.60 37.88
N TRP A 4 -25.42 22.53 38.61
CA TRP A 4 -24.93 21.20 38.21
C TRP A 4 -25.59 20.67 36.95
N LYS A 5 -26.92 20.90 36.78
CA LYS A 5 -27.61 20.51 35.53
C LYS A 5 -27.06 21.25 34.32
N LYS A 6 -26.74 22.57 34.45
CA LYS A 6 -26.13 23.32 33.36
C LYS A 6 -24.73 22.82 33.01
N ILE A 7 -23.92 22.45 34.00
CA ILE A 7 -22.58 21.88 33.81
C ILE A 7 -22.71 20.52 33.11
N LEU A 8 -23.59 19.63 33.52
CA LEU A 8 -23.82 18.33 32.90
C LEU A 8 -24.29 18.46 31.44
N ILE A 9 -25.19 19.41 31.18
CA ILE A 9 -25.65 19.70 29.82
C ILE A 9 -24.50 20.22 28.98
N GLY A 10 -23.66 21.13 29.49
CA GLY A 10 -22.49 21.63 28.81
C GLY A 10 -21.50 20.51 28.48
N LEU A 11 -21.19 19.65 29.46
CA LEU A 11 -20.29 18.49 29.23
C LEU A 11 -20.87 17.51 28.19
N PHE A 12 -22.18 17.28 28.20
CA PHE A 12 -22.84 16.45 27.20
C PHE A 12 -22.71 17.01 25.80
N PHE A 13 -22.95 18.31 25.61
CA PHE A 13 -22.78 18.94 24.30
C PHE A 13 -21.32 18.96 23.84
N THR A 14 -20.36 19.23 24.73
CA THR A 14 -18.93 19.16 24.43
C THR A 14 -18.56 17.75 23.96
N PHE A 15 -18.97 16.73 24.70
CA PHE A 15 -18.75 15.32 24.33
C PHE A 15 -19.36 15.00 22.97
N LEU A 16 -20.61 15.42 22.72
CA LEU A 16 -21.29 15.20 21.45
C LEU A 16 -20.55 15.85 20.28
N ILE A 17 -20.11 17.11 20.43
CA ILE A 17 -19.36 17.82 19.42
C ILE A 17 -18.02 17.11 19.15
N THR A 18 -17.28 16.74 20.18
CA THR A 18 -16.01 16.00 20.04
C THR A 18 -16.23 14.66 19.32
N PHE A 19 -17.29 13.95 19.64
CA PHE A 19 -17.64 12.69 19.01
C PHE A 19 -17.96 12.85 17.51
N VAL A 20 -18.72 13.89 17.15
CA VAL A 20 -19.03 14.19 15.75
C VAL A 20 -17.78 14.57 14.97
N ILE A 21 -16.89 15.40 15.56
CA ILE A 21 -15.63 15.78 14.91
C ILE A 21 -14.75 14.55 14.73
N ALA A 22 -14.58 13.73 15.76
CA ALA A 22 -13.78 12.49 15.67
C ALA A 22 -14.36 11.51 14.64
N GLY A 23 -15.67 11.37 14.58
CA GLY A 23 -16.35 10.56 13.55
C GLY A 23 -16.13 11.10 12.14
N GLY A 24 -16.17 12.42 11.95
CA GLY A 24 -15.88 13.06 10.68
C GLY A 24 -14.43 12.86 10.22
N ILE A 25 -13.47 13.01 11.12
CA ILE A 25 -12.06 12.74 10.83
C ILE A 25 -11.86 11.26 10.44
N PHE A 26 -12.42 10.35 11.23
CA PHE A 26 -12.32 8.92 10.97
C PHE A 26 -12.95 8.51 9.63
N TYR A 27 -14.12 9.06 9.32
CA TYR A 27 -14.78 8.85 8.02
C TYR A 27 -13.93 9.36 6.85
N ASN A 28 -13.32 10.54 7.01
CA ASN A 28 -12.45 11.10 5.98
C ASN A 28 -11.19 10.24 5.77
N MET A 29 -10.56 9.75 6.84
CA MET A 29 -9.42 8.82 6.74
C MET A 29 -9.81 7.53 6.00
N LEU A 30 -10.95 6.93 6.33
CA LEU A 30 -11.43 5.73 5.65
C LEU A 30 -11.72 6.00 4.17
N SER A 31 -12.40 7.10 3.87
CA SER A 31 -12.80 7.39 2.49
C SER A 31 -11.63 7.79 1.59
N SER A 32 -10.62 8.48 2.13
CA SER A 32 -9.42 8.87 1.39
C SER A 32 -8.48 7.68 1.11
N SER A 33 -8.52 6.65 1.95
CA SER A 33 -7.71 5.43 1.75
C SER A 33 -8.28 4.45 0.72
N LEU A 34 -9.54 4.64 0.29
CA LEU A 34 -10.15 3.77 -0.71
C LEU A 34 -9.50 3.97 -2.10
N PRO A 35 -9.22 2.89 -2.83
CA PRO A 35 -8.68 2.98 -4.18
C PRO A 35 -9.69 3.54 -5.17
N GLN A 36 -9.21 4.26 -6.18
CA GLN A 36 -10.03 4.69 -7.31
C GLN A 36 -9.93 3.67 -8.43
N TYR A 37 -11.07 3.06 -8.80
CA TYR A 37 -11.13 1.98 -9.80
C TYR A 37 -11.36 2.45 -11.22
N SER A 38 -11.54 3.73 -11.46
CA SER A 38 -11.77 4.31 -12.78
C SER A 38 -10.94 5.57 -12.97
N GLY A 39 -10.39 5.74 -14.15
CA GLY A 39 -9.55 6.88 -14.49
C GLY A 39 -8.50 6.53 -15.54
N GLU A 40 -7.69 7.50 -15.90
CA GLU A 40 -6.57 7.36 -16.81
C GLU A 40 -5.28 7.68 -16.08
N ILE A 41 -4.24 6.91 -16.34
CA ILE A 41 -2.92 7.09 -15.74
C ILE A 41 -1.91 7.26 -16.86
N SER A 42 -1.15 8.34 -16.82
CA SER A 42 -0.06 8.57 -17.74
C SER A 42 1.28 8.29 -17.07
N SER A 43 2.12 7.50 -17.72
CA SER A 43 3.47 7.21 -17.24
C SER A 43 4.45 7.16 -18.41
N SER A 44 5.61 7.77 -18.24
CA SER A 44 6.72 7.66 -19.20
C SER A 44 7.38 6.27 -19.23
N LYS A 45 6.91 5.36 -18.37
CA LYS A 45 7.40 3.98 -18.25
C LYS A 45 6.57 2.98 -19.04
N ILE A 46 5.48 3.42 -19.66
CA ILE A 46 4.59 2.63 -20.51
C ILE A 46 5.01 2.87 -21.96
N ASN A 47 5.14 1.81 -22.75
CA ASN A 47 5.49 1.89 -24.16
C ASN A 47 4.27 2.03 -25.07
N SER A 48 3.14 1.42 -24.67
CA SER A 48 1.90 1.38 -25.46
C SER A 48 0.69 1.60 -24.57
N ASN A 49 -0.47 1.87 -25.18
CA ASN A 49 -1.71 1.98 -24.43
C ASN A 49 -2.05 0.65 -23.74
N ILE A 50 -2.41 0.73 -22.46
CA ILE A 50 -2.84 -0.40 -21.64
C ILE A 50 -4.28 -0.15 -21.22
N GLU A 51 -5.13 -1.14 -21.40
CA GLU A 51 -6.50 -1.11 -20.91
C GLU A 51 -6.67 -2.10 -19.77
N SER A 52 -7.41 -1.70 -18.76
CA SER A 52 -7.77 -2.56 -17.63
C SER A 52 -9.24 -2.40 -17.30
N TYR A 53 -9.94 -3.51 -17.16
CA TYR A 53 -11.32 -3.55 -16.69
C TYR A 53 -11.52 -4.66 -15.66
N ARG A 54 -12.57 -4.55 -14.86
CA ARG A 54 -12.90 -5.54 -13.84
C ARG A 54 -14.20 -6.26 -14.17
N ASP A 55 -14.24 -7.55 -13.87
CA ASP A 55 -15.48 -8.32 -13.95
C ASP A 55 -16.40 -8.09 -12.72
N SER A 56 -17.51 -8.82 -12.68
CA SER A 56 -18.47 -8.76 -11.56
C SER A 56 -17.91 -9.25 -10.22
N PHE A 57 -16.78 -9.94 -10.22
CA PHE A 57 -16.05 -10.37 -9.02
C PHE A 57 -14.89 -9.45 -8.65
N ALA A 58 -14.79 -8.30 -9.32
CA ALA A 58 -13.71 -7.33 -9.18
C ALA A 58 -12.31 -7.85 -9.60
N VAL A 59 -12.25 -8.94 -10.37
CA VAL A 59 -11.00 -9.46 -10.92
C VAL A 59 -10.56 -8.57 -12.08
N PRO A 60 -9.35 -7.98 -12.03
CA PRO A 60 -8.87 -7.13 -13.11
C PRO A 60 -8.39 -7.95 -14.32
N TYR A 61 -8.78 -7.51 -15.51
CA TYR A 61 -8.26 -7.97 -16.78
C TYR A 61 -7.36 -6.89 -17.37
N ILE A 62 -6.18 -7.27 -17.85
CA ILE A 62 -5.19 -6.37 -18.43
C ILE A 62 -5.04 -6.71 -19.90
N ILE A 63 -5.17 -5.72 -20.78
CA ILE A 63 -4.87 -5.79 -22.20
C ILE A 63 -3.68 -4.91 -22.47
N ALA A 64 -2.56 -5.50 -22.88
CA ALA A 64 -1.30 -4.81 -23.14
C ALA A 64 -0.65 -5.36 -24.42
N GLN A 65 0.25 -4.57 -25.03
CA GLN A 65 0.95 -4.92 -26.27
C GLN A 65 2.29 -5.64 -26.02
N SER A 66 2.81 -5.58 -24.77
CA SER A 66 4.06 -6.20 -24.38
C SER A 66 3.99 -6.78 -22.96
N ASP A 67 4.90 -7.71 -22.65
CA ASP A 67 5.01 -8.30 -21.32
C ASP A 67 5.45 -7.23 -20.28
N GLU A 68 6.27 -6.28 -20.69
CA GLU A 68 6.69 -5.16 -19.84
C GLU A 68 5.50 -4.26 -19.47
N ASP A 69 4.66 -3.89 -20.45
CA ASP A 69 3.46 -3.09 -20.22
C ASP A 69 2.44 -3.85 -19.35
N ALA A 70 2.27 -5.15 -19.60
CA ALA A 70 1.42 -6.00 -18.76
C ALA A 70 1.94 -6.08 -17.32
N ALA A 71 3.25 -6.22 -17.14
CA ALA A 71 3.88 -6.25 -15.81
C ALA A 71 3.74 -4.92 -15.08
N PHE A 72 3.87 -3.79 -15.77
CA PHE A 72 3.63 -2.46 -15.21
C PHE A 72 2.18 -2.35 -14.69
N ALA A 73 1.21 -2.69 -15.52
CA ALA A 73 -0.21 -2.65 -15.12
C ALA A 73 -0.49 -3.59 -13.94
N LEU A 74 0.08 -4.81 -13.96
CA LEU A 74 -0.05 -5.76 -12.87
C LEU A 74 0.51 -5.21 -11.56
N GLY A 75 1.69 -4.60 -11.60
CA GLY A 75 2.32 -3.98 -10.44
C GLY A 75 1.46 -2.85 -9.85
N TYR A 76 0.93 -1.99 -10.72
CA TYR A 76 0.02 -0.91 -10.34
C TYR A 76 -1.26 -1.46 -9.67
N LEU A 77 -1.94 -2.41 -10.31
CA LEU A 77 -3.18 -3.01 -9.81
C LEU A 77 -2.97 -3.81 -8.52
N HIS A 78 -1.87 -4.52 -8.38
CA HIS A 78 -1.52 -5.20 -7.13
C HIS A 78 -1.30 -4.19 -5.99
N ALA A 79 -0.60 -3.09 -6.25
CA ALA A 79 -0.43 -2.03 -5.27
C ALA A 79 -1.78 -1.37 -4.91
N GLN A 80 -2.64 -1.14 -5.89
CA GLN A 80 -3.97 -0.59 -5.68
C GLN A 80 -4.81 -1.44 -4.71
N GLU A 81 -4.71 -2.76 -4.80
CA GLU A 81 -5.51 -3.70 -4.01
C GLU A 81 -4.84 -4.15 -2.71
N ARG A 82 -3.51 -4.26 -2.69
CA ARG A 82 -2.80 -5.03 -1.68
C ARG A 82 -1.49 -4.40 -1.20
N LEU A 83 -1.29 -3.09 -1.36
CA LEU A 83 -0.02 -2.43 -1.07
C LEU A 83 0.51 -2.76 0.33
N PHE A 84 -0.35 -2.70 1.36
CA PHE A 84 0.05 -3.02 2.73
C PHE A 84 0.53 -4.47 2.87
N THR A 85 -0.22 -5.42 2.33
CA THR A 85 0.18 -6.85 2.34
C THR A 85 1.50 -7.07 1.61
N MET A 86 1.69 -6.41 0.46
CA MET A 86 2.92 -6.49 -0.33
C MET A 86 4.11 -5.95 0.46
N ASP A 87 3.98 -4.78 1.10
CA ASP A 87 5.03 -4.20 1.93
C ASP A 87 5.37 -5.10 3.13
N LEU A 88 4.35 -5.68 3.77
CA LEU A 88 4.54 -6.60 4.88
C LEU A 88 5.32 -7.86 4.47
N ILE A 89 4.96 -8.47 3.32
CA ILE A 89 5.65 -9.66 2.80
C ILE A 89 7.08 -9.33 2.40
N ARG A 90 7.31 -8.17 1.77
CA ARG A 90 8.66 -7.71 1.43
C ARG A 90 9.51 -7.55 2.68
N ARG A 91 9.02 -6.86 3.71
CA ARG A 91 9.72 -6.69 4.99
C ARG A 91 9.97 -8.02 5.69
N ALA A 92 9.01 -8.95 5.64
CA ALA A 92 9.21 -10.30 6.17
C ALA A 92 10.40 -10.99 5.49
N GLY A 93 10.42 -11.05 4.15
CA GLY A 93 11.50 -11.66 3.38
C GLY A 93 12.87 -11.00 3.61
N GLU A 94 12.89 -9.70 3.93
CA GLU A 94 14.09 -8.95 4.29
C GLU A 94 14.49 -9.11 5.76
N GLY A 95 13.63 -9.65 6.63
CA GLY A 95 13.84 -9.70 8.08
C GLY A 95 13.77 -8.31 8.72
N ARG A 96 12.74 -7.54 8.39
CA ARG A 96 12.51 -6.14 8.81
C ARG A 96 11.11 -5.89 9.39
N LEU A 97 10.39 -6.95 9.78
CA LEU A 97 9.06 -6.81 10.37
C LEU A 97 9.07 -6.04 11.69
N ALA A 98 10.15 -6.15 12.47
CA ALA A 98 10.27 -5.47 13.75
C ALA A 98 10.29 -3.94 13.63
N GLU A 99 10.60 -3.38 12.46
CA GLU A 99 10.56 -1.94 12.20
C GLU A 99 9.14 -1.37 12.36
N ILE A 100 8.11 -2.18 12.08
CA ILE A 100 6.71 -1.76 12.12
C ILE A 100 5.88 -2.50 13.19
N LEU A 101 6.23 -3.74 13.53
CA LEU A 101 5.49 -4.56 14.50
C LEU A 101 6.17 -4.62 15.89
N GLY A 102 7.33 -3.96 16.04
CA GLY A 102 8.07 -3.90 17.28
C GLY A 102 8.77 -5.21 17.67
N GLU A 103 9.19 -5.28 18.93
CA GLU A 103 10.06 -6.35 19.46
C GLU A 103 9.49 -7.77 19.26
N LYS A 104 8.19 -7.93 19.23
CA LYS A 104 7.54 -9.26 19.05
C LYS A 104 7.90 -9.91 17.71
N ALA A 105 8.25 -9.11 16.70
CA ALA A 105 8.64 -9.60 15.38
C ALA A 105 10.14 -9.93 15.25
N ILE A 106 10.99 -9.58 16.23
CA ILE A 106 12.44 -9.86 16.19
C ILE A 106 12.77 -11.34 15.94
N PRO A 107 12.10 -12.33 16.56
CA PRO A 107 12.38 -13.74 16.28
C PRO A 107 12.17 -14.12 14.80
N PHE A 108 11.12 -13.57 14.16
CA PHE A 108 10.86 -13.75 12.73
C PHE A 108 11.95 -13.11 11.88
N ASP A 109 12.34 -11.88 12.20
CA ASP A 109 13.41 -11.18 11.47
C ASP A 109 14.74 -11.95 11.55
N LYS A 110 15.10 -12.46 12.72
CA LYS A 110 16.28 -13.31 12.89
C LYS A 110 16.20 -14.58 12.03
N MET A 111 15.05 -15.22 11.98
CA MET A 111 14.83 -16.42 11.15
C MET A 111 15.02 -16.08 9.66
N PHE A 112 14.35 -15.08 9.12
CA PHE A 112 14.44 -14.70 7.71
C PHE A 112 15.84 -14.20 7.31
N ARG A 113 16.53 -13.47 8.19
CA ARG A 113 17.94 -13.08 7.99
C ARG A 113 18.88 -14.27 7.99
N THR A 114 18.61 -15.29 8.81
CA THR A 114 19.37 -16.55 8.84
C THR A 114 19.18 -17.35 7.55
N VAL A 115 17.94 -17.49 7.07
CA VAL A 115 17.62 -18.08 5.76
C VAL A 115 18.30 -17.30 4.63
N GLY A 116 18.37 -15.98 4.75
CA GLY A 116 19.16 -15.12 3.88
C GLY A 116 18.54 -14.89 2.52
N ILE A 117 17.21 -14.81 2.41
CA ILE A 117 16.49 -14.60 1.13
C ILE A 117 17.04 -13.36 0.41
N LYS A 118 16.99 -12.19 1.06
CA LYS A 118 17.49 -10.93 0.47
C LYS A 118 18.96 -11.03 0.07
N ARG A 119 19.80 -11.56 0.96
CA ARG A 119 21.23 -11.73 0.70
C ARG A 119 21.49 -12.60 -0.52
N ASN A 120 20.73 -13.69 -0.68
CA ASN A 120 20.87 -14.59 -1.83
C ASN A 120 20.42 -13.91 -3.13
N ILE A 121 19.30 -13.20 -3.11
CA ILE A 121 18.80 -12.45 -4.28
C ILE A 121 19.84 -11.43 -4.72
N VAL A 122 20.30 -10.57 -3.81
CA VAL A 122 21.30 -9.51 -4.13
C VAL A 122 22.59 -10.10 -4.69
N LYS A 123 23.08 -11.22 -4.10
CA LYS A 123 24.30 -11.89 -4.57
C LYS A 123 24.18 -12.46 -5.99
N ASN A 124 22.97 -12.83 -6.40
CA ASN A 124 22.74 -13.49 -7.69
C ASN A 124 21.99 -12.60 -8.70
N LEU A 125 21.76 -11.33 -8.38
CA LEU A 125 20.97 -10.43 -9.22
C LEU A 125 21.48 -10.35 -10.66
N ASN A 126 22.80 -10.36 -10.86
CA ASN A 126 23.47 -10.31 -12.16
C ASN A 126 23.40 -11.62 -12.96
N LYS A 127 22.85 -12.69 -12.38
CA LYS A 127 22.69 -13.99 -13.04
C LYS A 127 21.31 -14.20 -13.65
N TYR A 128 20.37 -13.30 -13.36
CA TYR A 128 19.03 -13.38 -13.94
C TYR A 128 19.05 -12.96 -15.41
N ASP A 129 18.16 -13.56 -16.19
CA ASP A 129 17.98 -13.20 -17.60
C ASP A 129 17.60 -11.71 -17.72
N PRO A 130 18.23 -10.95 -18.63
CA PRO A 130 17.93 -9.52 -18.82
C PRO A 130 16.45 -9.26 -19.16
N THR A 131 15.76 -10.16 -19.85
CA THR A 131 14.35 -10.04 -20.17
C THR A 131 13.50 -10.14 -18.90
N VAL A 132 13.79 -11.12 -18.05
CA VAL A 132 13.14 -11.27 -16.73
C VAL A 132 13.37 -10.02 -15.87
N MET A 133 14.60 -9.49 -15.88
CA MET A 133 14.92 -8.26 -15.12
C MET A 133 14.11 -7.06 -15.61
N LYS A 134 13.89 -6.91 -16.92
CA LYS A 134 13.03 -5.84 -17.46
C LYS A 134 11.58 -5.98 -16.99
N ILE A 135 11.02 -7.18 -17.02
CA ILE A 135 9.65 -7.46 -16.54
C ILE A 135 9.51 -7.13 -15.05
N LEU A 136 10.47 -7.55 -14.22
CA LEU A 136 10.49 -7.25 -12.79
C LEU A 136 10.62 -5.74 -12.52
N GLN A 137 11.44 -5.05 -13.31
CA GLN A 137 11.57 -3.59 -13.21
C GLN A 137 10.27 -2.89 -13.61
N SER A 138 9.62 -3.31 -14.69
CA SER A 138 8.33 -2.75 -15.12
C SER A 138 7.24 -2.96 -14.06
N TYR A 139 7.20 -4.13 -13.44
CA TYR A 139 6.31 -4.39 -12.31
C TYR A 139 6.58 -3.42 -11.15
N SER A 140 7.84 -3.24 -10.75
CA SER A 140 8.22 -2.30 -9.70
C SER A 140 7.89 -0.86 -10.07
N ASP A 141 8.08 -0.48 -11.34
CA ASP A 141 7.70 0.85 -11.84
C ASP A 141 6.19 1.07 -11.76
N GLY A 142 5.37 0.05 -12.00
CA GLY A 142 3.91 0.08 -11.82
C GLY A 142 3.51 0.29 -10.35
N VAL A 143 4.12 -0.45 -9.42
CA VAL A 143 3.92 -0.24 -7.99
C VAL A 143 4.30 1.19 -7.57
N ASN A 144 5.44 1.69 -8.06
CA ASN A 144 5.92 3.03 -7.76
C ASN A 144 5.02 4.13 -8.37
N ALA A 145 4.40 3.86 -9.52
CA ALA A 145 3.41 4.78 -10.11
C ALA A 145 2.20 4.95 -9.18
N TYR A 146 1.67 3.85 -8.64
CA TYR A 146 0.60 3.90 -7.64
C TYR A 146 1.03 4.61 -6.37
N LEU A 147 2.23 4.31 -5.84
CA LEU A 147 2.78 4.99 -4.66
C LEU A 147 2.82 6.51 -4.86
N LYS A 148 3.27 6.97 -6.02
CA LYS A 148 3.34 8.40 -6.35
C LYS A 148 1.95 9.04 -6.46
N GLU A 149 1.01 8.36 -7.09
CA GLU A 149 -0.37 8.86 -7.26
C GLU A 149 -1.09 9.00 -5.93
N ARG A 150 -0.84 8.06 -5.01
CA ARG A 150 -1.50 8.00 -3.71
C ARG A 150 -0.68 8.62 -2.58
N GLU A 151 0.35 9.39 -2.89
CA GLU A 151 1.21 10.00 -1.89
C GLU A 151 0.40 10.77 -0.83
N GLY A 152 0.56 10.39 0.44
CA GLY A 152 -0.21 10.94 1.57
C GLY A 152 -1.63 10.36 1.76
N ASN A 153 -2.08 9.45 0.89
CA ASN A 153 -3.41 8.83 0.97
C ASN A 153 -3.32 7.30 0.72
N TYR A 154 -2.45 6.64 1.44
CA TYR A 154 -2.27 5.19 1.34
C TYR A 154 -3.39 4.43 2.07
N ALA A 155 -3.34 3.11 2.04
CA ALA A 155 -4.24 2.26 2.81
C ALA A 155 -4.17 2.59 4.31
N ILE A 156 -5.30 2.54 4.99
CA ILE A 156 -5.45 2.98 6.39
C ILE A 156 -4.49 2.30 7.38
N GLU A 157 -4.03 1.10 7.04
CA GLU A 157 -3.08 0.34 7.87
C GLU A 157 -1.75 1.08 8.04
N PHE A 158 -1.31 1.86 7.04
CA PHE A 158 -0.10 2.69 7.14
C PHE A 158 -0.27 3.82 8.16
N ASP A 159 -1.45 4.46 8.19
CA ASP A 159 -1.79 5.51 9.15
C ASP A 159 -1.88 4.95 10.57
N VAL A 160 -2.53 3.80 10.74
CA VAL A 160 -2.70 3.13 12.04
C VAL A 160 -1.36 2.70 12.63
N LEU A 161 -0.44 2.21 11.78
CA LEU A 161 0.90 1.77 12.21
C LEU A 161 1.93 2.91 12.22
N GLY A 162 1.57 4.10 11.73
CA GLY A 162 2.40 5.30 11.79
C GLY A 162 3.64 5.26 10.92
N TYR A 163 3.59 4.60 9.75
CA TYR A 163 4.69 4.58 8.79
C TYR A 163 4.21 4.73 7.35
N GLN A 164 5.14 4.94 6.43
CA GLN A 164 4.84 5.04 5.00
C GLN A 164 5.50 3.90 4.21
N PRO A 165 4.89 3.46 3.09
CA PRO A 165 5.48 2.45 2.23
C PRO A 165 6.77 2.97 1.59
N GLU A 166 7.75 2.09 1.46
CA GLU A 166 9.00 2.39 0.77
C GLU A 166 8.84 2.14 -0.73
N LYS A 167 9.65 2.85 -1.51
CA LYS A 167 9.77 2.63 -2.96
C LYS A 167 10.17 1.18 -3.27
N TRP A 168 9.65 0.66 -4.36
CA TRP A 168 9.88 -0.70 -4.87
C TRP A 168 11.00 -0.71 -5.92
#